data_b6baee4fe0be3c72c81edc6ed6ab5066
#
_entry.id   b6baee4fe0be3c72c81edc6ed6ab5066
#
_cell.length_a   1.000
_cell.length_b   1.000
_cell.length_c   1.000
_cell.angle_alpha   90.00
_cell.angle_beta   90.00
_cell.angle_gamma   90.00
#
_symmetry.space_group_name_H-M   'P 1'
#
loop_
_entity.id
_entity.type
_entity.pdbx_description
1 polymer ?
#
loop_
_entity_poly.entity_id
_entity_poly.type
_entity_poly.pdbx_seq_one_letter_code
_entity_poly.pdbx_strand_id
1 'polypeptide(L)'
;MIERKTGPRGQDVRITPVGLAALRVFHQELGTLLKPVPRTMILSGRVVTGIGEGSYYMSQTHYIREFEKEVGFTPYPGTLDIRLERDSAWLKETLTRLPSKEVPGFETKERAFGPVKFFPAKLRKLEVAIVLPLRSHHTDILEIIAPKNLRRAFGLKDGDPVQVEVVV
;
A
#
# COMPACT_ATOMS: atom_id res chain seq x y z
N MET A 1 29.88 -24.97 -9.27
CA MET A 1 28.45 -25.05 -9.57
C MET A 1 28.15 -25.15 -11.05
N ILE A 2 29.06 -24.78 -11.89
CA ILE A 2 29.08 -25.09 -13.31
C ILE A 2 30.39 -25.82 -13.66
N GLU A 3 30.33 -26.78 -14.57
CA GLU A 3 31.49 -27.42 -15.18
C GLU A 3 31.74 -26.81 -16.55
N ARG A 4 33.00 -26.55 -16.86
CA ARG A 4 33.43 -26.09 -18.19
C ARG A 4 34.34 -27.15 -18.81
N LYS A 5 34.03 -27.56 -20.02
CA LYS A 5 34.92 -28.41 -20.83
C LYS A 5 35.34 -27.62 -22.06
N THR A 6 36.63 -27.42 -22.20
CA THR A 6 37.20 -26.79 -23.39
C THR A 6 37.45 -27.85 -24.45
N GLY A 7 36.94 -27.65 -25.63
CA GLY A 7 37.12 -28.51 -26.78
C GLY A 7 37.58 -27.74 -28.02
N PRO A 8 37.92 -28.41 -29.11
CA PRO A 8 38.47 -27.80 -30.34
C PRO A 8 37.52 -26.76 -30.99
N ARG A 9 36.22 -26.79 -30.65
CA ARG A 9 35.17 -25.95 -31.22
C ARG A 9 34.60 -24.92 -30.23
N GLY A 10 35.24 -24.75 -29.04
CA GLY A 10 34.77 -23.79 -28.02
C GLY A 10 34.67 -24.42 -26.62
N GLN A 11 33.93 -23.74 -25.73
CA GLN A 11 33.69 -24.20 -24.37
C GLN A 11 32.26 -24.71 -24.21
N ASP A 12 32.12 -25.94 -23.71
CA ASP A 12 30.85 -26.45 -23.20
C ASP A 12 30.70 -26.09 -21.72
N VAL A 13 29.57 -25.49 -21.37
CA VAL A 13 29.24 -25.17 -19.99
C VAL A 13 28.04 -26.01 -19.56
N ARG A 14 28.20 -26.80 -18.51
CA ARG A 14 27.13 -27.61 -17.92
C ARG A 14 26.90 -27.26 -16.48
N ILE A 15 25.64 -27.25 -16.07
CA ILE A 15 25.28 -27.09 -14.67
C ILE A 15 25.54 -28.41 -13.94
N THR A 16 26.23 -28.36 -12.81
CA THR A 16 26.44 -29.56 -11.98
C THR A 16 25.17 -29.94 -11.21
N PRO A 17 25.04 -31.20 -10.73
CA PRO A 17 23.93 -31.57 -9.84
C PRO A 17 23.82 -30.65 -8.62
N VAL A 18 24.93 -30.21 -8.02
CA VAL A 18 24.98 -29.25 -6.91
C VAL A 18 24.47 -27.88 -7.36
N GLY A 19 24.86 -27.44 -8.55
CA GLY A 19 24.38 -26.18 -9.11
C GLY A 19 22.87 -26.19 -9.38
N LEU A 20 22.37 -27.32 -9.89
CA LEU A 20 20.95 -27.50 -10.13
C LEU A 20 20.14 -27.54 -8.81
N ALA A 21 20.66 -28.21 -7.78
CA ALA A 21 20.04 -28.21 -6.45
C ALA A 21 19.97 -26.79 -5.85
N ALA A 22 21.05 -26.02 -5.95
CA ALA A 22 21.06 -24.64 -5.48
C ALA A 22 20.04 -23.76 -6.24
N LEU A 23 19.90 -23.92 -7.56
CA LEU A 23 18.88 -23.21 -8.33
C LEU A 23 17.46 -23.62 -7.96
N ARG A 24 17.21 -24.90 -7.64
CA ARG A 24 15.89 -25.35 -7.17
C ARG A 24 15.52 -24.72 -5.82
N VAL A 25 16.46 -24.68 -4.87
CA VAL A 25 16.24 -24.00 -3.58
C VAL A 25 15.92 -22.51 -3.81
N PHE A 26 16.72 -21.84 -4.61
CA PHE A 26 16.48 -20.43 -4.94
C PHE A 26 15.14 -20.19 -5.64
N HIS A 27 14.76 -21.07 -6.57
CA HIS A 27 13.44 -21.01 -7.21
C HIS A 27 12.30 -21.19 -6.21
N GLN A 28 12.42 -22.10 -5.24
CA GLN A 28 11.43 -22.27 -4.17
C GLN A 28 11.34 -21.03 -3.28
N GLU A 29 12.47 -20.45 -2.87
CA GLU A 29 12.51 -19.23 -2.10
C GLU A 29 11.87 -18.05 -2.86
N LEU A 30 12.21 -17.87 -4.13
CA LEU A 30 11.56 -16.89 -4.99
C LEU A 30 10.05 -17.16 -5.12
N GLY A 31 9.63 -18.41 -5.29
CA GLY A 31 8.22 -18.78 -5.38
C GLY A 31 7.42 -18.44 -4.12
N THR A 32 8.04 -18.46 -2.94
CA THR A 32 7.39 -18.01 -1.70
C THR A 32 7.30 -16.49 -1.61
N LEU A 33 8.29 -15.77 -2.13
CA LEU A 33 8.35 -14.30 -2.15
C LEU A 33 7.50 -13.69 -3.27
N LEU A 34 7.42 -14.39 -4.42
CA LEU A 34 6.67 -13.97 -5.61
C LEU A 34 5.24 -14.54 -5.63
N LYS A 35 4.62 -14.74 -4.47
CA LYS A 35 3.20 -15.11 -4.43
C LYS A 35 2.41 -14.09 -5.26
N PRO A 36 1.47 -14.55 -6.10
CA PRO A 36 0.63 -13.61 -6.83
C PRO A 36 -0.08 -12.70 -5.82
N VAL A 37 0.05 -11.40 -6.03
CA VAL A 37 -0.66 -10.42 -5.21
C VAL A 37 -2.15 -10.65 -5.45
N PRO A 38 -2.97 -10.87 -4.42
CA PRO A 38 -4.39 -11.04 -4.62
C PRO A 38 -4.97 -9.76 -5.22
N ARG A 39 -5.89 -9.88 -6.19
CA ARG A 39 -6.56 -8.72 -6.80
C ARG A 39 -7.34 -7.88 -5.79
N THR A 40 -7.68 -8.47 -4.66
CA THR A 40 -8.39 -7.83 -3.56
C THR A 40 -7.69 -8.21 -2.26
N MET A 41 -7.40 -7.22 -1.44
CA MET A 41 -6.83 -7.39 -0.11
C MET A 41 -7.81 -6.89 0.94
N ILE A 42 -7.97 -7.64 2.04
CA ILE A 42 -8.75 -7.19 3.19
C ILE A 42 -7.78 -6.81 4.30
N LEU A 43 -7.78 -5.53 4.66
CA LEU A 43 -7.01 -5.02 5.78
C LEU A 43 -7.93 -4.85 6.99
N SER A 44 -7.58 -5.53 8.08
CA SER A 44 -8.31 -5.47 9.35
C SER A 44 -7.55 -4.65 10.37
N GLY A 45 -8.26 -3.86 11.15
CA GLY A 45 -7.67 -3.03 12.19
C GLY A 45 -8.72 -2.46 13.13
N ARG A 46 -8.25 -1.59 14.02
CA ARG A 46 -9.11 -0.87 14.97
C ARG A 46 -8.97 0.63 14.76
N VAL A 47 -10.10 1.30 14.85
CA VAL A 47 -10.16 2.77 14.74
C VAL A 47 -9.30 3.39 15.84
N VAL A 48 -8.51 4.38 15.48
CA VAL A 48 -7.70 5.16 16.41
C VAL A 48 -7.82 6.65 16.09
N THR A 49 -7.69 7.49 17.10
CA THR A 49 -7.57 8.94 16.88
C THR A 49 -6.14 9.25 16.45
N GLY A 50 -5.99 9.81 15.25
CA GLY A 50 -4.72 10.31 14.73
C GLY A 50 -4.33 11.65 15.34
N ILE A 51 -3.14 12.11 15.03
CA ILE A 51 -2.59 13.40 15.54
C ILE A 51 -3.17 14.62 14.81
N GLY A 52 -4.14 14.41 13.89
CA GLY A 52 -4.83 15.50 13.18
C GLY A 52 -4.16 15.97 11.89
N GLU A 53 -3.02 15.42 11.51
CA GLU A 53 -2.33 15.78 10.25
C GLU A 53 -3.19 15.51 9.02
N GLY A 54 -3.94 14.39 8.99
CA GLY A 54 -4.82 14.04 7.88
C GLY A 54 -5.85 15.12 7.57
N SER A 55 -6.39 15.82 8.58
CA SER A 55 -7.30 16.95 8.37
C SER A 55 -6.61 18.12 7.70
N TYR A 56 -5.39 18.43 8.12
CA TYR A 56 -4.59 19.51 7.52
C TYR A 56 -4.27 19.23 6.05
N TYR A 57 -3.81 18.00 5.72
CA TYR A 57 -3.51 17.62 4.35
C TYR A 57 -4.77 17.61 3.47
N MET A 58 -5.86 17.01 3.95
CA MET A 58 -7.12 16.91 3.21
C MET A 58 -7.90 18.23 3.13
N SER A 59 -7.45 19.31 3.77
CA SER A 59 -7.96 20.66 3.58
C SER A 59 -7.24 21.44 2.48
N GLN A 60 -6.11 20.93 1.97
CA GLN A 60 -5.36 21.62 0.91
C GLN A 60 -6.08 21.50 -0.44
N THR A 61 -6.40 22.64 -1.05
CA THR A 61 -7.16 22.71 -2.33
C THR A 61 -6.52 21.88 -3.42
N HIS A 62 -5.18 21.80 -3.48
CA HIS A 62 -4.47 20.99 -4.46
C HIS A 62 -4.79 19.51 -4.30
N TYR A 63 -4.63 18.97 -3.09
CA TYR A 63 -4.94 17.56 -2.83
C TYR A 63 -6.41 17.23 -3.06
N ILE A 64 -7.33 18.09 -2.63
CA ILE A 64 -8.76 17.89 -2.86
C ILE A 64 -9.04 17.72 -4.36
N ARG A 65 -8.54 18.62 -5.20
CA ARG A 65 -8.76 18.58 -6.65
C ARG A 65 -8.14 17.35 -7.31
N GLU A 66 -6.92 17.01 -6.94
CA GLU A 66 -6.24 15.86 -7.53
C GLU A 66 -6.89 14.54 -7.07
N PHE A 67 -7.23 14.40 -5.78
CA PHE A 67 -7.96 13.24 -5.31
C PHE A 67 -9.35 13.14 -5.97
N GLU A 68 -10.09 14.24 -6.09
CA GLU A 68 -11.41 14.24 -6.73
C GLU A 68 -11.37 13.69 -8.16
N LYS A 69 -10.36 14.09 -8.95
CA LYS A 69 -10.14 13.56 -10.30
C LYS A 69 -9.88 12.06 -10.33
N GLU A 70 -9.08 11.60 -9.37
CA GLU A 70 -8.53 10.25 -9.40
C GLU A 70 -9.42 9.21 -8.70
N VAL A 71 -10.12 9.60 -7.62
CA VAL A 71 -10.97 8.68 -6.84
C VAL A 71 -12.46 8.81 -7.17
N GLY A 72 -12.86 9.88 -7.90
CA GLY A 72 -14.25 10.09 -8.32
C GLY A 72 -15.17 10.65 -7.23
N PHE A 73 -14.62 11.13 -6.11
CA PHE A 73 -15.38 11.83 -5.07
C PHE A 73 -14.56 12.95 -4.45
N THR A 74 -15.24 14.01 -3.97
CA THR A 74 -14.58 15.07 -3.20
C THR A 74 -14.30 14.56 -1.78
N PRO A 75 -13.02 14.47 -1.34
CA PRO A 75 -12.70 13.98 0.00
C PRO A 75 -13.26 14.88 1.10
N TYR A 76 -13.79 14.27 2.16
CA TYR A 76 -14.07 14.96 3.42
C TYR A 76 -12.75 15.48 4.01
N PRO A 77 -12.73 16.69 4.64
CA PRO A 77 -11.52 17.24 5.26
C PRO A 77 -11.08 16.45 6.49
N GLY A 78 -10.40 15.34 6.29
CA GLY A 78 -9.88 14.46 7.34
C GLY A 78 -9.78 13.02 6.88
N THR A 79 -9.06 12.23 7.68
CA THR A 79 -8.89 10.80 7.49
C THR A 79 -9.60 10.00 8.57
N LEU A 80 -9.96 8.76 8.26
CA LEU A 80 -10.18 7.74 9.28
C LEU A 80 -8.89 6.95 9.43
N ASP A 81 -8.33 6.98 10.63
CA ASP A 81 -7.11 6.25 10.94
C ASP A 81 -7.46 4.94 11.62
N ILE A 82 -6.88 3.85 11.13
CA ILE A 82 -7.01 2.53 11.73
C ILE A 82 -5.63 1.96 12.04
N ARG A 83 -5.48 1.42 13.25
CA ARG A 83 -4.31 0.62 13.61
C ARG A 83 -4.51 -0.79 13.13
N LEU A 84 -3.66 -1.24 12.22
CA LEU A 84 -3.74 -2.55 11.60
C LEU A 84 -3.44 -3.66 12.61
N GLU A 85 -4.16 -4.76 12.47
CA GLU A 85 -3.82 -6.02 13.13
C GLU A 85 -2.53 -6.60 12.51
N ARG A 86 -1.83 -7.46 13.29
CA ARG A 86 -0.53 -8.01 12.87
C ARG A 86 -0.57 -8.63 11.48
N ASP A 87 -1.62 -9.39 11.19
CA ASP A 87 -1.76 -10.08 9.90
C ASP A 87 -2.06 -9.13 8.73
N SER A 88 -2.51 -7.91 9.01
CA SER A 88 -2.76 -6.87 8.01
C SER A 88 -1.60 -5.90 7.83
N ALA A 89 -0.66 -5.83 8.77
CA ALA A 89 0.49 -4.93 8.68
C ALA A 89 1.41 -5.28 7.50
N TRP A 90 1.65 -6.56 7.25
CA TRP A 90 2.44 -7.00 6.09
C TRP A 90 1.75 -6.72 4.74
N LEU A 91 0.40 -6.73 4.71
CA LEU A 91 -0.36 -6.35 3.53
C LEU A 91 -0.15 -4.86 3.19
N LYS A 92 -0.12 -3.98 4.21
CA LYS A 92 0.22 -2.57 4.01
C LYS A 92 1.63 -2.42 3.41
N GLU A 93 2.61 -3.17 3.92
CA GLU A 93 3.96 -3.16 3.35
C GLU A 93 3.95 -3.63 1.89
N THR A 94 3.15 -4.64 1.56
CA THR A 94 2.95 -5.08 0.18
C THR A 94 2.37 -3.96 -0.67
N LEU A 95 1.32 -3.26 -0.21
CA LEU A 95 0.73 -2.12 -0.93
C LEU A 95 1.77 -1.02 -1.23
N THR A 96 2.70 -0.73 -0.31
CA THR A 96 3.72 0.30 -0.56
C THR A 96 4.62 -0.03 -1.75
N ARG A 97 4.81 -1.32 -2.05
CA ARG A 97 5.67 -1.81 -3.13
C ARG A 97 4.93 -2.00 -4.46
N LEU A 98 3.59 -2.06 -4.43
CA LEU A 98 2.80 -2.22 -5.64
C LEU A 98 2.75 -0.95 -6.48
N PRO A 99 2.59 -1.08 -7.81
CA PRO A 99 2.17 0.02 -8.65
C PRO A 99 0.85 0.58 -8.13
N SER A 100 0.75 1.89 -8.04
CA SER A 100 -0.44 2.58 -7.55
C SER A 100 -0.63 3.87 -8.32
N LYS A 101 -1.82 4.43 -8.23
CA LYS A 101 -2.01 5.83 -8.57
C LYS A 101 -1.31 6.71 -7.53
N GLU A 102 -0.89 7.88 -7.96
CA GLU A 102 -0.16 8.81 -7.10
C GLU A 102 -0.66 10.23 -7.33
N VAL A 103 -0.94 10.93 -6.26
CA VAL A 103 -1.18 12.37 -6.30
C VAL A 103 0.16 13.07 -6.15
N PRO A 104 0.54 13.95 -7.10
CA PRO A 104 1.80 14.67 -7.05
C PRO A 104 1.91 15.56 -5.81
N GLY A 105 3.12 15.67 -5.28
CA GLY A 105 3.43 16.66 -4.28
C GLY A 105 3.41 18.08 -4.85
N PHE A 106 3.35 19.06 -3.98
CA PHE A 106 3.40 20.47 -4.35
C PHE A 106 4.11 21.28 -3.26
N GLU A 107 4.47 22.51 -3.59
CA GLU A 107 5.10 23.44 -2.65
C GLU A 107 4.23 24.68 -2.44
N THR A 108 4.20 25.12 -1.22
CA THR A 108 3.67 26.45 -0.83
C THR A 108 4.82 27.32 -0.32
N LYS A 109 4.55 28.59 -0.06
CA LYS A 109 5.56 29.48 0.54
C LYS A 109 6.06 29.02 1.92
N GLU A 110 5.25 28.20 2.60
CA GLU A 110 5.47 27.82 4.00
C GLU A 110 5.97 26.37 4.14
N ARG A 111 5.57 25.49 3.21
CA ARG A 111 5.83 24.05 3.34
C ARG A 111 5.81 23.33 2.00
N ALA A 112 6.69 22.32 1.88
CA ALA A 112 6.63 21.31 0.81
C ALA A 112 5.73 20.13 1.23
N PHE A 113 4.84 19.72 0.34
CA PHE A 113 3.95 18.59 0.47
C PHE A 113 4.44 17.46 -0.44
N GLY A 114 4.65 16.29 0.13
CA GLY A 114 5.14 15.13 -0.61
C GLY A 114 4.08 14.48 -1.49
N PRO A 115 4.50 13.65 -2.45
CA PRO A 115 3.56 12.83 -3.21
C PRO A 115 2.89 11.78 -2.31
N VAL A 116 1.65 11.41 -2.67
CA VAL A 116 0.84 10.46 -1.90
C VAL A 116 0.35 9.35 -2.83
N LYS A 117 0.75 8.13 -2.55
CA LYS A 117 0.18 6.94 -3.17
C LYS A 117 -1.23 6.70 -2.64
N PHE A 118 -2.11 6.21 -3.50
CA PHE A 118 -3.42 5.81 -3.04
C PHE A 118 -3.95 4.57 -3.79
N PHE A 119 -4.87 3.87 -3.12
CA PHE A 119 -5.55 2.70 -3.66
C PHE A 119 -7.05 2.85 -3.47
N PRO A 120 -7.86 2.66 -4.54
CA PRO A 120 -9.29 2.54 -4.40
C PRO A 120 -9.65 1.40 -3.45
N ALA A 121 -10.63 1.63 -2.59
CA ALA A 121 -11.01 0.67 -1.57
C ALA A 121 -12.50 0.79 -1.22
N LYS A 122 -13.00 -0.18 -0.48
CA LYS A 122 -14.36 -0.18 0.06
C LYS A 122 -14.34 -0.35 1.56
N LEU A 123 -15.11 0.48 2.24
CA LEU A 123 -15.44 0.32 3.64
C LEU A 123 -16.92 -0.01 3.74
N ARG A 124 -17.26 -1.27 4.07
CA ARG A 124 -18.63 -1.77 3.92
C ARG A 124 -19.09 -1.63 2.45
N LYS A 125 -20.09 -0.77 2.19
CA LYS A 125 -20.60 -0.48 0.82
C LYS A 125 -20.19 0.89 0.29
N LEU A 126 -19.36 1.62 1.01
CA LEU A 126 -18.91 2.96 0.63
C LEU A 126 -17.57 2.89 -0.10
N GLU A 127 -17.50 3.54 -1.26
CA GLU A 127 -16.25 3.78 -1.96
C GLU A 127 -15.40 4.76 -1.14
N VAL A 128 -14.16 4.36 -0.89
CA VAL A 128 -13.16 5.11 -0.13
C VAL A 128 -11.82 4.97 -0.84
N ALA A 129 -10.79 5.65 -0.36
CA ALA A 129 -9.43 5.36 -0.79
C ALA A 129 -8.49 5.28 0.41
N ILE A 130 -7.56 4.34 0.33
CA ILE A 130 -6.42 4.28 1.23
C ILE A 130 -5.36 5.24 0.71
N VAL A 131 -4.80 6.06 1.59
CA VAL A 131 -3.70 6.96 1.29
C VAL A 131 -2.44 6.52 2.01
N LEU A 132 -1.33 6.52 1.28
CA LEU A 132 -0.02 6.12 1.76
C LEU A 132 0.98 7.25 1.48
N PRO A 133 1.15 8.19 2.43
CA PRO A 133 2.17 9.22 2.29
C PRO A 133 3.57 8.59 2.22
N LEU A 134 4.36 8.95 1.21
CA LEU A 134 5.69 8.36 1.01
C LEU A 134 6.69 8.69 2.13
N ARG A 135 6.38 9.68 2.95
CA ARG A 135 7.21 10.11 4.10
C ARG A 135 6.61 9.74 5.46
N SER A 136 5.63 8.82 5.49
CA SER A 136 5.04 8.37 6.76
C SER A 136 5.98 7.42 7.50
N HIS A 137 6.18 7.68 8.79
CA HIS A 137 6.97 6.82 9.69
C HIS A 137 6.12 5.72 10.36
N HIS A 138 4.80 5.74 10.19
CA HIS A 138 3.88 4.79 10.82
C HIS A 138 3.69 3.55 9.94
N THR A 139 4.19 2.42 10.39
CA THR A 139 4.07 1.14 9.68
C THR A 139 2.73 0.44 9.93
N ASP A 140 2.09 0.72 11.07
CA ASP A 140 0.88 0.06 11.56
C ASP A 140 -0.41 0.90 11.44
N ILE A 141 -0.31 2.17 11.06
CA ILE A 141 -1.48 3.03 10.85
C ILE A 141 -1.82 3.09 9.35
N LEU A 142 -3.10 2.90 9.05
CA LEU A 142 -3.67 3.08 7.72
C LEU A 142 -4.61 4.27 7.73
N GLU A 143 -4.43 5.17 6.78
CA GLU A 143 -5.24 6.37 6.62
C GLU A 143 -6.25 6.17 5.47
N ILE A 144 -7.51 6.50 5.71
CA ILE A 144 -8.61 6.32 4.77
C ILE A 144 -9.30 7.65 4.52
N ILE A 145 -9.41 8.04 3.25
CA ILE A 145 -10.20 9.18 2.80
C ILE A 145 -11.55 8.71 2.23
N ALA A 146 -12.57 9.53 2.39
CA ALA A 146 -13.94 9.22 1.96
C ALA A 146 -14.70 10.49 1.61
N PRO A 147 -15.86 10.40 0.91
CA PRO A 147 -16.69 11.57 0.60
C PRO A 147 -17.42 12.15 1.83
N LYS A 148 -17.34 11.49 2.97
CA LYS A 148 -17.99 11.92 4.22
C LYS A 148 -17.22 11.50 5.45
N ASN A 149 -17.51 12.10 6.60
CA ASN A 149 -16.94 11.69 7.87
C ASN A 149 -17.35 10.26 8.22
N LEU A 150 -16.41 9.32 8.14
CA LEU A 150 -16.67 7.89 8.34
C LEU A 150 -17.06 7.56 9.78
N ARG A 151 -16.50 8.27 10.77
CA ARG A 151 -16.87 8.07 12.19
C ARG A 151 -18.33 8.40 12.42
N ARG A 152 -18.80 9.55 11.89
CA ARG A 152 -20.21 9.95 11.98
C ARG A 152 -21.12 9.03 11.15
N ALA A 153 -20.71 8.71 9.93
CA ALA A 153 -21.53 7.91 9.01
C ALA A 153 -21.79 6.49 9.50
N PHE A 154 -20.84 5.91 10.24
CA PHE A 154 -20.91 4.52 10.71
C PHE A 154 -20.95 4.37 12.23
N GLY A 155 -21.00 5.48 12.98
CA GLY A 155 -21.02 5.49 14.45
C GLY A 155 -19.73 4.96 15.07
N LEU A 156 -18.58 5.11 14.40
CA LEU A 156 -17.31 4.52 14.82
C LEU A 156 -16.65 5.30 15.96
N LYS A 157 -16.16 4.55 16.93
CA LYS A 157 -15.37 5.04 18.08
C LYS A 157 -14.00 4.40 18.08
N ASP A 158 -13.07 4.98 18.83
CA ASP A 158 -11.75 4.38 19.02
C ASP A 158 -11.88 2.97 19.59
N GLY A 159 -11.08 2.05 19.05
CA GLY A 159 -11.12 0.63 19.38
C GLY A 159 -12.09 -0.21 18.56
N ASP A 160 -13.04 0.39 17.82
CA ASP A 160 -13.98 -0.36 17.00
C ASP A 160 -13.25 -1.10 15.87
N PRO A 161 -13.62 -2.37 15.61
CA PRO A 161 -13.02 -3.14 14.52
C PRO A 161 -13.52 -2.64 13.17
N VAL A 162 -12.60 -2.56 12.22
CA VAL A 162 -12.88 -2.13 10.83
C VAL A 162 -12.15 -3.02 9.86
N GLN A 163 -12.81 -3.35 8.76
CA GLN A 163 -12.22 -4.03 7.61
C GLN A 163 -12.36 -3.17 6.36
N VAL A 164 -11.28 -3.07 5.62
CA VAL A 164 -11.19 -2.31 4.36
C VAL A 164 -10.80 -3.25 3.25
N GLU A 165 -11.60 -3.31 2.21
CA GLU A 165 -11.35 -4.09 1.01
C GLU A 165 -10.65 -3.20 -0.02
N VAL A 166 -9.44 -3.56 -0.41
CA VAL A 166 -8.58 -2.83 -1.36
C VAL A 166 -8.52 -3.59 -2.67
N VAL A 167 -8.73 -2.90 -3.77
CA VAL A 167 -8.52 -3.44 -5.12
C VAL A 167 -7.13 -3.01 -5.60
N VAL A 168 -6.30 -3.96 -6.01
CA VAL A 168 -4.92 -3.76 -6.46
C VAL A 168 -4.73 -4.24 -7.90
#